data_48be2d6c90292e2d68f329641664d3d9
#
_entry.id   48be2d6c90292e2d68f329641664d3d9
#
_cell.length_a   1.000
_cell.length_b   1.000
_cell.length_c   1.000
_cell.angle_alpha   90.00
_cell.angle_beta   90.00
_cell.angle_gamma   90.00
#
_symmetry.space_group_name_H-M   'P 1'
#
loop_
_entity.id
_entity.type
_entity.pdbx_description
1 polymer ?
#
loop_
_entity_poly.entity_id
_entity_poly.type
_entity_poly.pdbx_seq_one_letter_code
_entity_poly.pdbx_strand_id
1 'polypeptide(L)'
;MNLAAFFTFFPNKYFRVEKGRFTKNIILPTENGNPLPNNIKDPLLGNMLGDGHLRFTHKDKIGKPKLGTNALYTMTLKSQEYIMYLCSKFYFKFCTSTLPRPWPSPNTRLPATQYSFNSRSLSQLILLQSLWYVWSNELNKFIKIVPLNIKELLTPIGIAQWKLDYGYRAGNRVILYTDNYTLSEVELLISVLTNKFGLDAKL
;
A
#
# COMPACT_ATOMS: atom_id res chain seq x y z
N MET A 1 -9.96 18.90 12.91
CA MET A 1 -10.33 18.70 11.49
C MET A 1 -11.23 17.46 11.38
N ASN A 2 -12.45 17.65 10.91
CA ASN A 2 -13.47 16.60 10.93
C ASN A 2 -13.28 15.69 9.70
N LEU A 3 -12.60 14.55 9.87
CA LEU A 3 -12.35 13.55 8.81
C LEU A 3 -13.66 12.90 8.26
N ALA A 4 -14.80 13.10 8.92
CA ALA A 4 -16.10 12.62 8.46
C ALA A 4 -16.60 13.33 7.18
N ALA A 5 -16.03 14.49 6.81
CA ALA A 5 -16.43 15.23 5.62
C ALA A 5 -15.86 14.66 4.30
N PHE A 6 -14.94 13.70 4.37
CA PHE A 6 -14.31 13.13 3.16
C PHE A 6 -15.14 12.05 2.44
N PHE A 7 -16.16 11.50 3.08
CA PHE A 7 -16.92 10.38 2.51
C PHE A 7 -18.21 10.77 1.78
N THR A 8 -18.63 12.04 1.81
CA THR A 8 -19.94 12.45 1.27
C THR A 8 -19.90 13.10 -0.11
N PHE A 9 -18.74 13.23 -0.75
CA PHE A 9 -18.62 13.93 -2.05
C PHE A 9 -17.89 13.11 -3.11
N PHE A 10 -18.49 11.99 -3.54
CA PHE A 10 -18.22 11.45 -4.87
C PHE A 10 -19.54 11.30 -5.65
N PRO A 11 -19.95 12.33 -6.39
CA PRO A 11 -21.00 12.14 -7.36
C PRO A 11 -20.50 11.14 -8.42
N ASN A 12 -21.32 10.15 -8.76
CA ASN A 12 -21.11 9.12 -9.77
C ASN A 12 -20.71 9.63 -11.19
N LYS A 13 -20.50 10.92 -11.35
CA LYS A 13 -20.16 11.56 -12.63
C LYS A 13 -18.68 11.47 -13.04
N TYR A 14 -17.78 11.07 -12.15
CA TYR A 14 -16.33 11.03 -12.45
C TYR A 14 -15.80 9.66 -12.90
N PHE A 15 -16.63 8.64 -12.95
CA PHE A 15 -16.24 7.31 -13.41
C PHE A 15 -16.71 7.00 -14.83
N ARG A 16 -16.62 7.97 -15.72
CA ARG A 16 -16.65 7.63 -17.15
C ARG A 16 -15.27 7.09 -17.51
N VAL A 17 -15.07 5.80 -17.27
CA VAL A 17 -13.92 5.08 -17.81
C VAL A 17 -14.14 4.97 -19.31
N GLU A 18 -13.55 5.88 -20.06
CA GLU A 18 -13.33 5.61 -21.47
C GLU A 18 -12.51 4.34 -21.57
N LYS A 19 -12.98 3.38 -22.35
CA LYS A 19 -12.25 2.17 -22.73
C LYS A 19 -11.05 2.56 -23.62
N GLY A 20 -10.14 3.38 -23.09
CA GLY A 20 -8.91 3.77 -23.74
C GLY A 20 -7.80 2.83 -23.26
N ARG A 21 -7.21 2.05 -24.17
CA ARG A 21 -5.86 1.55 -23.99
C ARG A 21 -5.00 2.73 -23.55
N PHE A 22 -4.43 2.68 -22.36
CA PHE A 22 -3.38 3.63 -21.98
C PHE A 22 -2.31 3.54 -23.06
N THR A 23 -2.20 4.58 -23.87
CA THR A 23 -1.16 4.68 -24.86
C THR A 23 0.20 4.60 -24.19
N LYS A 24 1.15 3.95 -24.82
CA LYS A 24 2.54 3.72 -24.35
C LYS A 24 3.32 4.98 -23.97
N ASN A 25 2.76 6.15 -24.07
CA ASN A 25 3.41 7.44 -23.93
C ASN A 25 3.20 8.17 -22.57
N ILE A 26 2.67 7.48 -21.55
CA ILE A 26 2.76 8.04 -20.21
C ILE A 26 4.18 7.78 -19.72
N ILE A 27 5.03 8.76 -19.87
CA ILE A 27 6.36 8.81 -19.26
C ILE A 27 6.14 8.74 -17.75
N LEU A 28 6.27 7.55 -17.19
CA LEU A 28 6.54 7.41 -15.77
C LEU A 28 7.96 7.93 -15.58
N PRO A 29 8.21 8.90 -14.69
CA PRO A 29 9.58 9.30 -14.39
C PRO A 29 10.25 8.20 -13.59
N THR A 30 10.75 7.13 -14.25
CA THR A 30 11.14 5.95 -13.48
C THR A 30 12.03 4.96 -14.17
N GLU A 31 12.27 5.03 -15.46
CA GLU A 31 13.19 4.08 -16.09
C GLU A 31 14.68 4.42 -15.82
N ASN A 32 14.98 5.57 -15.23
CA ASN A 32 16.32 6.09 -15.02
C ASN A 32 16.77 6.13 -13.54
N GLY A 33 16.29 5.24 -12.69
CA GLY A 33 16.76 5.15 -11.30
C GLY A 33 16.26 6.25 -10.36
N ASN A 34 15.37 7.13 -10.78
CA ASN A 34 14.79 8.17 -9.94
C ASN A 34 13.88 7.58 -8.86
N PRO A 35 13.87 8.14 -7.63
CA PRO A 35 13.01 7.68 -6.55
C PRO A 35 11.52 7.85 -6.91
N LEU A 36 10.67 7.05 -6.29
CA LEU A 36 9.21 7.23 -6.40
C LEU A 36 8.82 8.65 -5.98
N PRO A 37 7.94 9.33 -6.73
CA PRO A 37 7.40 10.63 -6.32
C PRO A 37 6.71 10.54 -4.95
N ASN A 38 6.84 11.58 -4.12
CA ASN A 38 6.29 11.60 -2.76
C ASN A 38 4.77 11.40 -2.72
N ASN A 39 4.04 11.93 -3.71
CA ASN A 39 2.59 11.73 -3.82
C ASN A 39 2.16 10.26 -4.04
N ILE A 40 3.08 9.39 -4.45
CA ILE A 40 2.88 7.95 -4.54
C ILE A 40 3.52 7.25 -3.32
N LYS A 41 4.77 7.63 -3.00
CA LYS A 41 5.56 7.00 -1.94
C LYS A 41 4.90 7.13 -0.57
N ASP A 42 4.47 8.34 -0.20
CA ASP A 42 3.95 8.61 1.14
C ASP A 42 2.68 7.81 1.49
N PRO A 43 1.63 7.78 0.63
CA PRO A 43 0.48 6.91 0.88
C PRO A 43 0.85 5.43 0.84
N LEU A 44 1.77 5.02 -0.06
CA LEU A 44 2.22 3.63 -0.15
C LEU A 44 2.87 3.17 1.15
N LEU A 45 3.74 4.00 1.76
CA LEU A 45 4.40 3.67 3.03
C LEU A 45 3.38 3.50 4.18
N GLY A 46 2.31 4.28 4.18
CA GLY A 46 1.21 4.10 5.12
C GLY A 46 0.43 2.80 4.89
N ASN A 47 0.09 2.50 3.64
CA ASN A 47 -0.54 1.23 3.30
C ASN A 47 0.39 0.01 3.55
N MET A 48 1.71 0.19 3.51
CA MET A 48 2.64 -0.87 3.91
C MET A 48 2.57 -1.21 5.41
N LEU A 49 2.12 -0.30 6.26
CA LEU A 49 1.82 -0.61 7.66
C LEU A 49 0.51 -1.42 7.83
N GLY A 50 -0.37 -1.40 6.82
CA GLY A 50 -1.59 -2.20 6.72
C GLY A 50 -1.49 -3.33 5.69
N ASP A 51 -2.49 -3.43 4.81
CA ASP A 51 -2.67 -4.52 3.83
C ASP A 51 -1.78 -4.42 2.59
N GLY A 52 -1.03 -3.33 2.43
CA GLY A 52 -0.10 -3.16 1.33
C GLY A 52 1.00 -4.23 1.31
N HIS A 53 1.31 -4.76 0.12
CA HIS A 53 2.29 -5.82 -0.04
C HIS A 53 3.21 -5.56 -1.24
N LEU A 54 4.53 -5.78 -1.02
CA LEU A 54 5.54 -5.75 -2.06
C LEU A 54 6.05 -7.15 -2.35
N ARG A 55 6.15 -7.51 -3.62
CA ARG A 55 6.67 -8.82 -4.03
C ARG A 55 7.54 -8.72 -5.27
N PHE A 56 8.53 -9.60 -5.36
CA PHE A 56 9.31 -9.77 -6.58
C PHE A 56 8.49 -10.44 -7.69
N THR A 57 8.70 -10.01 -8.94
CA THR A 57 7.97 -10.52 -10.10
C THR A 57 8.40 -11.92 -10.50
N HIS A 58 9.68 -12.23 -10.34
CA HIS A 58 10.22 -13.54 -10.65
C HIS A 58 11.00 -14.10 -9.46
N LYS A 59 10.67 -15.31 -9.08
CA LYS A 59 11.30 -16.02 -7.97
C LYS A 59 11.83 -17.36 -8.46
N ASP A 60 12.84 -17.88 -7.79
CA ASP A 60 13.31 -19.23 -7.95
C ASP A 60 12.38 -20.27 -7.27
N LYS A 61 12.75 -21.54 -7.30
CA LYS A 61 11.98 -22.62 -6.74
C LYS A 61 11.81 -22.55 -5.21
N ILE A 62 12.71 -21.85 -4.52
CA ILE A 62 12.68 -21.67 -3.07
C ILE A 62 12.05 -20.32 -2.65
N GLY A 63 11.61 -19.49 -3.61
CA GLY A 63 10.93 -18.22 -3.33
C GLY A 63 11.83 -17.00 -3.27
N LYS A 64 13.15 -17.13 -3.50
CA LYS A 64 14.08 -15.99 -3.58
C LYS A 64 13.99 -15.28 -4.93
N PRO A 65 14.29 -13.97 -5.00
CA PRO A 65 14.28 -13.24 -6.26
C PRO A 65 15.35 -13.75 -7.21
N LYS A 66 14.99 -13.90 -8.48
CA LYS A 66 15.97 -14.14 -9.55
C LYS A 66 16.75 -12.87 -9.85
N LEU A 67 17.97 -13.03 -10.36
CA LEU A 67 18.79 -11.90 -10.77
C LEU A 67 18.04 -11.01 -11.78
N GLY A 68 18.13 -9.68 -11.61
CA GLY A 68 17.49 -8.70 -12.49
C GLY A 68 15.97 -8.61 -12.38
N THR A 69 15.37 -9.25 -11.36
CA THR A 69 13.92 -9.14 -11.15
C THR A 69 13.54 -7.78 -10.56
N ASN A 70 12.42 -7.23 -11.01
CA ASN A 70 11.79 -6.07 -10.42
C ASN A 70 10.82 -6.49 -9.30
N ALA A 71 10.36 -5.51 -8.54
CA ALA A 71 9.28 -5.69 -7.58
C ALA A 71 8.00 -4.99 -8.06
N LEU A 72 6.87 -5.43 -7.53
CA LEU A 72 5.58 -4.76 -7.70
C LEU A 72 4.88 -4.63 -6.35
N TYR A 73 4.06 -3.59 -6.25
CA TYR A 73 3.17 -3.37 -5.12
C TYR A 73 1.79 -3.94 -5.44
N THR A 74 1.18 -4.59 -4.48
CA THR A 74 -0.17 -5.12 -4.58
C THR A 74 -0.97 -4.78 -3.33
N MET A 75 -2.26 -4.59 -3.49
CA MET A 75 -3.18 -4.34 -2.40
C MET A 75 -4.49 -5.05 -2.67
N THR A 76 -5.09 -5.60 -1.62
CA THR A 76 -6.38 -6.29 -1.68
C THR A 76 -7.23 -5.82 -0.51
N LEU A 77 -8.42 -5.31 -0.79
CA LEU A 77 -9.34 -4.73 0.19
C LEU A 77 -10.77 -5.25 -0.03
N LYS A 78 -11.55 -5.27 1.05
CA LYS A 78 -12.99 -5.56 0.98
C LYS A 78 -13.79 -4.36 0.45
N SER A 79 -13.37 -3.13 0.80
CA SER A 79 -14.05 -1.91 0.35
C SER A 79 -13.67 -1.57 -1.09
N GLN A 80 -14.66 -1.67 -1.98
CA GLN A 80 -14.54 -1.25 -3.37
C GLN A 80 -14.28 0.26 -3.46
N GLU A 81 -14.99 1.04 -2.68
CA GLU A 81 -14.88 2.51 -2.71
C GLU A 81 -13.48 2.96 -2.30
N TYR A 82 -12.93 2.37 -1.24
CA TYR A 82 -11.61 2.76 -0.77
C TYR A 82 -10.49 2.36 -1.74
N ILE A 83 -10.54 1.16 -2.32
CA ILE A 83 -9.51 0.75 -3.29
C ILE A 83 -9.61 1.59 -4.59
N MET A 84 -10.81 1.97 -5.02
CA MET A 84 -11.03 2.88 -6.14
C MET A 84 -10.51 4.28 -5.84
N TYR A 85 -10.72 4.79 -4.62
CA TYR A 85 -10.15 6.04 -4.16
C TYR A 85 -8.61 6.02 -4.21
N LEU A 86 -7.97 4.98 -3.69
CA LEU A 86 -6.52 4.82 -3.74
C LEU A 86 -5.99 4.83 -5.17
N CYS A 87 -6.62 4.05 -6.06
CA CYS A 87 -6.24 3.98 -7.45
C CYS A 87 -6.38 5.33 -8.16
N SER A 88 -7.51 6.04 -7.95
CA SER A 88 -7.76 7.31 -8.63
C SER A 88 -6.93 8.45 -8.07
N LYS A 89 -6.75 8.51 -6.76
CA LYS A 89 -6.11 9.65 -6.08
C LYS A 89 -4.59 9.57 -6.10
N PHE A 90 -4.04 8.39 -5.82
CA PHE A 90 -2.61 8.23 -5.60
C PHE A 90 -1.93 7.36 -6.66
N TYR A 91 -2.58 6.29 -7.09
CA TYR A 91 -1.90 5.23 -7.82
C TYR A 91 -2.25 5.16 -9.31
N PHE A 92 -3.00 6.12 -9.84
CA PHE A 92 -3.47 6.13 -11.22
C PHE A 92 -2.35 5.88 -12.25
N LYS A 93 -1.21 6.58 -12.10
CA LYS A 93 -0.04 6.41 -12.99
C LYS A 93 0.88 5.25 -12.59
N PHE A 94 0.68 4.70 -11.41
CA PHE A 94 1.49 3.68 -10.81
C PHE A 94 0.93 2.27 -11.03
N CYS A 95 -0.40 2.15 -11.08
CA CYS A 95 -1.08 0.89 -11.32
C CYS A 95 -0.92 0.39 -12.75
N THR A 96 -1.08 -0.91 -12.94
CA THR A 96 -1.39 -1.47 -14.26
C THR A 96 -2.72 -0.90 -14.74
N SER A 97 -2.91 -0.75 -16.05
CA SER A 97 -4.04 -0.06 -16.70
C SER A 97 -5.43 -0.61 -16.40
N THR A 98 -5.55 -1.58 -15.52
CA THR A 98 -6.82 -2.23 -15.17
C THR A 98 -7.35 -1.67 -13.85
N LEU A 99 -8.65 -1.43 -13.81
CA LEU A 99 -9.40 -1.19 -12.59
C LEU A 99 -9.12 -2.28 -11.54
N PRO A 100 -9.32 -2.01 -10.24
CA PRO A 100 -9.24 -3.05 -9.22
C PRO A 100 -10.06 -4.26 -9.62
N ARG A 101 -9.44 -5.43 -9.53
CA ARG A 101 -10.05 -6.70 -9.93
C ARG A 101 -10.90 -7.24 -8.80
N PRO A 102 -12.18 -7.51 -9.03
CA PRO A 102 -13.03 -8.15 -8.05
C PRO A 102 -12.66 -9.63 -7.87
N TRP A 103 -12.83 -10.13 -6.64
CA TRP A 103 -12.75 -11.54 -6.32
C TRP A 103 -13.98 -11.98 -5.50
N PRO A 104 -14.64 -13.08 -5.85
CA PRO A 104 -14.40 -13.93 -7.02
C PRO A 104 -14.51 -13.18 -8.35
N SER A 105 -13.97 -13.78 -9.42
CA SER A 105 -14.08 -13.21 -10.76
C SER A 105 -15.55 -13.05 -11.16
N PRO A 106 -15.93 -12.00 -11.90
CA PRO A 106 -17.30 -11.83 -12.41
C PRO A 106 -17.82 -13.03 -13.21
N ASN A 107 -16.93 -13.80 -13.81
CA ASN A 107 -17.29 -15.02 -14.56
C ASN A 107 -17.92 -16.11 -13.68
N THR A 108 -17.70 -16.08 -12.37
CA THR A 108 -18.29 -17.03 -11.42
C THR A 108 -19.75 -16.74 -11.09
N ARG A 109 -20.27 -15.57 -11.48
CA ARG A 109 -21.59 -15.03 -11.11
C ARG A 109 -21.83 -14.89 -9.61
N LEU A 110 -20.76 -14.98 -8.79
CA LEU A 110 -20.79 -14.73 -7.36
C LEU A 110 -20.53 -13.25 -7.08
N PRO A 111 -21.13 -12.68 -6.02
CA PRO A 111 -20.82 -11.32 -5.60
C PRO A 111 -19.36 -11.19 -5.20
N ALA A 112 -18.74 -10.08 -5.55
CA ALA A 112 -17.37 -9.81 -5.15
C ALA A 112 -17.27 -9.58 -3.64
N THR A 113 -16.32 -10.22 -3.00
CA THR A 113 -16.05 -10.11 -1.56
C THR A 113 -14.81 -9.25 -1.27
N GLN A 114 -13.97 -9.05 -2.27
CA GLN A 114 -12.77 -8.22 -2.19
C GLN A 114 -12.33 -7.73 -3.56
N TYR A 115 -11.47 -6.73 -3.55
CA TYR A 115 -10.94 -6.07 -4.75
C TYR A 115 -9.44 -5.92 -4.63
N SER A 116 -8.72 -6.13 -5.73
CA SER A 116 -7.26 -6.03 -5.74
C SER A 116 -6.74 -5.21 -6.91
N PHE A 117 -5.60 -4.56 -6.71
CA PHE A 117 -4.83 -3.98 -7.80
C PHE A 117 -3.34 -4.31 -7.66
N ASN A 118 -2.62 -4.21 -8.77
CA ASN A 118 -1.17 -4.31 -8.80
C ASN A 118 -0.58 -3.04 -9.43
N SER A 119 0.56 -2.61 -8.91
CA SER A 119 1.37 -1.62 -9.61
C SER A 119 2.02 -2.23 -10.85
N ARG A 120 2.65 -1.38 -11.65
CA ARG A 120 3.65 -1.83 -12.61
C ARG A 120 4.85 -2.43 -11.88
N SER A 121 5.56 -3.31 -12.57
CA SER A 121 6.82 -3.88 -12.10
C SER A 121 7.93 -2.84 -12.25
N LEU A 122 8.49 -2.36 -11.15
CA LEU A 122 9.42 -1.24 -11.11
C LEU A 122 10.67 -1.57 -10.30
N SER A 123 11.84 -1.15 -10.79
CA SER A 123 13.11 -1.29 -10.08
C SER A 123 13.16 -0.50 -8.77
N GLN A 124 12.50 0.67 -8.70
CA GLN A 124 12.40 1.48 -7.48
C GLN A 124 11.73 0.77 -6.32
N LEU A 125 10.85 -0.20 -6.61
CA LEU A 125 10.19 -1.00 -5.59
C LEU A 125 11.08 -2.08 -4.98
N ILE A 126 12.23 -2.39 -5.59
CA ILE A 126 13.21 -3.35 -5.05
C ILE A 126 13.75 -2.84 -3.71
N LEU A 127 14.15 -1.57 -3.65
CA LEU A 127 14.66 -0.96 -2.42
C LEU A 127 13.61 -0.94 -1.31
N LEU A 128 12.36 -0.60 -1.65
CA LEU A 128 11.28 -0.64 -0.68
C LEU A 128 11.00 -2.08 -0.22
N GLN A 129 11.03 -3.05 -1.13
CA GLN A 129 10.85 -4.44 -0.75
C GLN A 129 11.96 -4.89 0.22
N SER A 130 13.21 -4.53 -0.02
CA SER A 130 14.34 -4.85 0.87
C SER A 130 14.25 -4.17 2.25
N LEU A 131 13.62 -3.00 2.32
CA LEU A 131 13.39 -2.30 3.59
C LEU A 131 12.27 -2.92 4.43
N TRP A 132 11.22 -3.40 3.77
CA TRP A 132 10.01 -3.89 4.43
C TRP A 132 9.98 -5.39 4.64
N TYR A 133 10.95 -6.15 4.11
CA TYR A 133 10.93 -7.60 4.20
C TYR A 133 12.30 -8.17 4.49
N VAL A 134 12.31 -9.16 5.39
CA VAL A 134 13.48 -9.99 5.70
C VAL A 134 13.19 -11.42 5.26
N TRP A 135 14.20 -12.07 4.68
CA TRP A 135 14.10 -13.49 4.36
C TRP A 135 14.23 -14.36 5.61
N SER A 136 13.24 -15.18 5.88
CA SER A 136 13.32 -16.20 6.92
C SER A 136 13.78 -17.52 6.29
N ASN A 137 14.93 -18.02 6.72
CA ASN A 137 15.42 -19.33 6.29
C ASN A 137 14.57 -20.49 6.88
N GLU A 138 14.03 -20.27 8.08
CA GLU A 138 13.18 -21.25 8.74
C GLU A 138 11.85 -21.47 7.99
N LEU A 139 11.21 -20.36 7.58
CA LEU A 139 9.91 -20.39 6.93
C LEU A 139 10.00 -20.40 5.40
N ASN A 140 11.22 -20.31 4.83
CA ASN A 140 11.46 -20.20 3.38
C ASN A 140 10.58 -19.16 2.71
N LYS A 141 10.43 -17.98 3.36
CA LYS A 141 9.62 -16.87 2.83
C LYS A 141 10.11 -15.51 3.33
N PHE A 142 9.70 -14.45 2.64
CA PHE A 142 9.87 -13.09 3.11
C PHE A 142 8.84 -12.78 4.20
N ILE A 143 9.31 -12.24 5.31
CA ILE A 143 8.49 -11.75 6.42
C ILE A 143 8.50 -10.23 6.36
N LYS A 144 7.32 -9.63 6.45
CA LYS A 144 7.14 -8.19 6.52
C LYS A 144 7.58 -7.69 7.89
N ILE A 145 8.34 -6.60 7.91
CA ILE A 145 8.85 -5.97 9.12
C ILE A 145 8.58 -4.46 9.08
N VAL A 146 8.65 -3.80 10.22
CA VAL A 146 8.71 -2.33 10.29
C VAL A 146 10.17 -1.90 10.07
N PRO A 147 10.46 -1.06 9.05
CA PRO A 147 11.81 -0.56 8.83
C PRO A 147 12.35 0.22 10.02
N LEU A 148 13.61 0.02 10.41
CA LEU A 148 14.22 0.74 11.52
C LEU A 148 14.24 2.26 11.32
N ASN A 149 14.31 2.72 10.07
CA ASN A 149 14.24 4.14 9.70
C ASN A 149 12.80 4.62 9.43
N ILE A 150 11.79 3.96 9.99
CA ILE A 150 10.37 4.33 9.80
C ILE A 150 10.10 5.78 10.25
N LYS A 151 10.88 6.31 11.18
CA LYS A 151 10.81 7.71 11.62
C LYS A 151 10.99 8.69 10.46
N GLU A 152 11.95 8.44 9.58
CA GLU A 152 12.24 9.27 8.41
C GLU A 152 11.17 9.06 7.31
N LEU A 153 10.69 7.84 7.18
CA LEU A 153 9.78 7.44 6.11
C LEU A 153 8.33 7.85 6.34
N LEU A 154 7.84 7.74 7.57
CA LEU A 154 6.43 7.96 7.87
C LEU A 154 6.07 9.46 7.81
N THR A 155 4.99 9.76 7.10
CA THR A 155 4.45 11.12 6.93
C THR A 155 3.01 11.19 7.46
N PRO A 156 2.44 12.40 7.68
CA PRO A 156 1.02 12.52 8.06
C PRO A 156 0.07 11.84 7.07
N ILE A 157 0.38 11.89 5.77
CA ILE A 157 -0.39 11.17 4.74
C ILE A 157 -0.26 9.65 4.94
N GLY A 158 0.95 9.15 5.24
CA GLY A 158 1.19 7.76 5.56
C GLY A 158 0.37 7.29 6.77
N ILE A 159 0.33 8.06 7.86
CA ILE A 159 -0.50 7.75 9.03
C ILE A 159 -1.98 7.71 8.68
N ALA A 160 -2.46 8.66 7.88
CA ALA A 160 -3.85 8.68 7.44
C ALA A 160 -4.21 7.44 6.62
N GLN A 161 -3.33 7.01 5.72
CA GLN A 161 -3.55 5.80 4.91
C GLN A 161 -3.49 4.53 5.78
N TRP A 162 -2.54 4.43 6.71
CA TRP A 162 -2.49 3.32 7.67
C TRP A 162 -3.78 3.21 8.48
N LYS A 163 -4.29 4.36 8.99
CA LYS A 163 -5.57 4.39 9.72
C LYS A 163 -6.75 3.97 8.84
N LEU A 164 -6.81 4.39 7.58
CA LEU A 164 -7.90 4.06 6.67
C LEU A 164 -7.86 2.59 6.24
N ASP A 165 -6.67 2.02 6.13
CA ASP A 165 -6.42 0.66 5.72
C ASP A 165 -6.58 -0.34 6.86
N TYR A 166 -5.96 -0.05 8.00
CA TYR A 166 -5.80 -1.01 9.10
C TYR A 166 -6.03 -0.36 10.48
N GLY A 167 -7.05 0.51 10.57
CA GLY A 167 -7.43 1.15 11.81
C GLY A 167 -8.90 1.56 11.86
N TYR A 168 -9.40 1.81 13.05
CA TYR A 168 -10.76 2.30 13.24
C TYR A 168 -10.82 3.37 14.32
N ARG A 169 -11.95 4.06 14.38
CA ARG A 169 -12.25 5.04 15.42
C ARG A 169 -13.02 4.39 16.58
N ALA A 170 -12.50 4.52 17.79
CA ALA A 170 -13.13 4.08 19.03
C ALA A 170 -13.39 5.31 19.93
N GLY A 171 -14.57 5.89 19.85
CA GLY A 171 -14.90 7.15 20.55
C GLY A 171 -13.96 8.29 20.11
N ASN A 172 -13.18 8.82 21.04
CA ASN A 172 -12.20 9.88 20.80
C ASN A 172 -10.80 9.35 20.49
N ARG A 173 -10.63 8.05 20.33
CA ARG A 173 -9.36 7.39 20.05
C ARG A 173 -9.34 6.82 18.64
N VAL A 174 -8.13 6.59 18.13
CA VAL A 174 -7.89 5.81 16.92
C VAL A 174 -7.13 4.55 17.32
N ILE A 175 -7.64 3.40 16.93
CA ILE A 175 -6.97 2.11 17.09
C ILE A 175 -6.30 1.78 15.76
N LEU A 176 -5.02 1.44 15.80
CA LEU A 176 -4.24 0.96 14.66
C LEU A 176 -3.89 -0.50 14.94
N TYR A 177 -4.23 -1.39 14.03
CA TYR A 177 -3.88 -2.79 14.16
C TYR A 177 -2.41 -3.03 13.86
N THR A 178 -1.76 -3.83 14.69
CA THR A 178 -0.32 -4.15 14.62
C THR A 178 -0.05 -5.64 14.81
N ASP A 179 -1.06 -6.49 14.64
CA ASP A 179 -1.02 -7.92 14.94
C ASP A 179 0.07 -8.69 14.18
N ASN A 180 0.55 -8.13 13.07
CA ASN A 180 1.58 -8.75 12.24
C ASN A 180 3.01 -8.34 12.62
N TYR A 181 3.19 -7.50 13.64
CA TYR A 181 4.47 -6.96 14.06
C TYR A 181 4.88 -7.47 15.43
N THR A 182 6.17 -7.53 15.66
CA THR A 182 6.74 -7.86 16.97
C THR A 182 6.52 -6.71 17.97
N LEU A 183 6.58 -7.01 19.26
CA LEU A 183 6.45 -5.98 20.32
C LEU A 183 7.45 -4.83 20.11
N SER A 184 8.71 -5.14 19.80
CA SER A 184 9.75 -4.13 19.57
C SER A 184 9.46 -3.23 18.36
N GLU A 185 8.85 -3.77 17.31
CA GLU A 185 8.39 -2.98 16.15
C GLU A 185 7.21 -2.08 16.51
N VAL A 186 6.29 -2.56 17.34
CA VAL A 186 5.17 -1.75 17.83
C VAL A 186 5.66 -0.63 18.74
N GLU A 187 6.60 -0.90 19.64
CA GLU A 187 7.24 0.13 20.48
C GLU A 187 7.97 1.19 19.65
N LEU A 188 8.66 0.78 18.58
CA LEU A 188 9.24 1.70 17.60
C LEU A 188 8.19 2.60 16.97
N LEU A 189 7.05 2.04 16.51
CA LEU A 189 5.95 2.81 15.94
C LEU A 189 5.35 3.79 16.94
N ILE A 190 5.12 3.37 18.19
CA ILE A 190 4.66 4.25 19.30
C ILE A 190 5.64 5.40 19.51
N SER A 191 6.93 5.11 19.59
CA SER A 191 7.97 6.13 19.75
C SER A 191 7.95 7.16 18.60
N VAL A 192 7.76 6.71 17.36
CA VAL A 192 7.67 7.60 16.20
C VAL A 192 6.40 8.44 16.24
N LEU A 193 5.26 7.85 16.55
CA LEU A 193 3.98 8.56 16.64
C LEU A 193 4.03 9.64 17.74
N THR A 194 4.63 9.33 18.88
CA THR A 194 4.75 10.27 20.00
C THR A 194 5.79 11.35 19.71
N ASN A 195 7.03 10.96 19.38
CA ASN A 195 8.15 11.90 19.30
C ASN A 195 8.18 12.75 18.02
N LYS A 196 7.67 12.22 16.90
CA LYS A 196 7.67 12.95 15.64
C LYS A 196 6.36 13.69 15.39
N PHE A 197 5.22 13.13 15.82
CA PHE A 197 3.90 13.66 15.48
C PHE A 197 3.14 14.21 16.70
N GLY A 198 3.68 14.09 17.90
CA GLY A 198 3.07 14.60 19.13
C GLY A 198 1.76 13.88 19.52
N LEU A 199 1.59 12.63 19.07
CA LEU A 199 0.38 11.84 19.36
C LEU A 199 0.56 11.07 20.68
N ASP A 200 -0.48 11.00 21.52
CA ASP A 200 -0.52 10.14 22.71
C ASP A 200 -0.75 8.68 22.26
N ALA A 201 0.33 8.02 21.82
CA ALA A 201 0.30 6.65 21.35
C ALA A 201 0.80 5.69 22.43
N LYS A 202 0.09 4.58 22.60
CA LYS A 202 0.41 3.52 23.57
C LYS A 202 -0.16 2.17 23.15
N LEU A 203 0.31 1.11 23.79
CA LEU A 203 -0.25 -0.24 23.66
C LEU A 203 -1.68 -0.32 24.20
#